data_43e98d043aa8f7a6c4f1974d90cdd07f
#
_entry.id   43e98d043aa8f7a6c4f1974d90cdd07f
#
_cell.length_a   1.000
_cell.length_b   1.000
_cell.length_c   1.000
_cell.angle_alpha   90.00
_cell.angle_beta   90.00
_cell.angle_gamma   90.00
#
_symmetry.space_group_name_H-M   'P 1'
#
loop_
_entity.id
_entity.type
_entity.pdbx_description
1 polymer ?
#
loop_
_entity_poly.entity_id
_entity_poly.type
_entity_poly.pdbx_seq_one_letter_code
_entity_poly.pdbx_strand_id
1 'polypeptide(L)'
;PLLRYGTFGVSLFLMISGMLIADKVYSGRFTSWSLEILRRYLKLTCPLTVTFLLAYLFYRGGLFYTVRVAPRLKNEWLSNFYSYLPGGLKALRYAWFDTIFKADSTYYGPSWMLTYTFMGSILTLVLSSALREVGTRQKILILAGVAAVLIGMNSFYICLLLGNGICLLMRAVEKSMKERERKENLLKDGEGKYGIFGAALWIFSIWFVRK
;
A
#
# COMPACT_ATOMS: atom_id res chain seq x y z
N PRO A 1 -6.76 -8.52 -22.29
CA PRO A 1 -6.85 -9.80 -21.58
C PRO A 1 -6.44 -9.70 -20.11
N LEU A 2 -5.38 -8.92 -19.73
CA LEU A 2 -4.86 -8.81 -18.35
C LEU A 2 -5.92 -8.31 -17.34
N LEU A 3 -6.76 -7.36 -17.71
CA LEU A 3 -7.84 -6.82 -16.86
C LEU A 3 -8.97 -7.84 -16.56
N ARG A 4 -9.03 -8.95 -17.28
CA ARG A 4 -10.02 -10.02 -17.07
C ARG A 4 -9.67 -10.93 -15.89
N TYR A 5 -8.43 -10.93 -15.44
CA TYR A 5 -8.00 -11.76 -14.30
C TYR A 5 -8.16 -10.98 -13.01
N GLY A 6 -9.05 -11.43 -12.13
CA GLY A 6 -9.28 -10.84 -10.80
C GLY A 6 -7.98 -10.76 -9.96
N THR A 7 -7.06 -11.67 -10.18
CA THR A 7 -5.73 -11.67 -9.56
C THR A 7 -4.91 -10.42 -9.86
N PHE A 8 -5.03 -9.84 -11.07
CA PHE A 8 -4.35 -8.59 -11.41
C PHE A 8 -4.84 -7.42 -10.55
N GLY A 9 -6.16 -7.29 -10.39
CA GLY A 9 -6.75 -6.25 -9.53
C GLY A 9 -6.30 -6.37 -8.07
N VAL A 10 -6.24 -7.61 -7.55
CA VAL A 10 -5.75 -7.89 -6.20
C VAL A 10 -4.28 -7.52 -6.05
N SER A 11 -3.44 -7.89 -7.01
CA SER A 11 -2.00 -7.57 -7.00
C SER A 11 -1.76 -6.06 -7.00
N LEU A 12 -2.49 -5.32 -7.83
CA LEU A 12 -2.42 -3.87 -7.90
C LEU A 12 -2.86 -3.22 -6.58
N PHE A 13 -3.96 -3.70 -6.00
CA PHE A 13 -4.46 -3.23 -4.71
C PHE A 13 -3.44 -3.46 -3.59
N LEU A 14 -2.83 -4.63 -3.53
CA LEU A 14 -1.78 -4.95 -2.55
C LEU A 14 -0.54 -4.05 -2.74
N MET A 15 -0.13 -3.81 -3.99
CA MET A 15 1.01 -2.95 -4.30
C MET A 15 0.77 -1.50 -3.85
N ILE A 16 -0.39 -0.93 -4.15
CA ILE A 16 -0.77 0.42 -3.69
C ILE A 16 -0.82 0.46 -2.16
N SER A 17 -1.38 -0.57 -1.53
CA SER A 17 -1.43 -0.67 -0.07
C SER A 17 -0.04 -0.67 0.55
N GLY A 18 0.90 -1.44 0.00
CA GLY A 18 2.30 -1.47 0.41
C GLY A 18 3.00 -0.11 0.27
N MET A 19 2.78 0.57 -0.86
CA MET A 19 3.31 1.91 -1.11
C MET A 19 2.83 2.93 -0.08
N LEU A 20 1.52 2.97 0.22
CA LEU A 20 0.95 3.91 1.18
C LEU A 20 1.45 3.68 2.61
N ILE A 21 1.66 2.42 3.00
CA ILE A 21 2.23 2.09 4.31
C ILE A 21 3.66 2.58 4.41
N ALA A 22 4.47 2.25 3.41
CA ALA A 22 5.87 2.63 3.34
C ALA A 22 6.02 4.15 3.35
N ASP A 23 5.19 4.87 2.58
CA ASP A 23 5.18 6.33 2.57
C ASP A 23 4.87 6.92 3.95
N LYS A 24 3.90 6.37 4.66
CA LYS A 24 3.56 6.80 6.02
C LYS A 24 4.72 6.64 7.00
N VAL A 25 5.45 5.53 6.92
CA VAL A 25 6.60 5.25 7.77
C VAL A 25 7.79 6.16 7.43
N TYR A 26 8.16 6.24 6.16
CA TYR A 26 9.30 7.04 5.72
C TYR A 26 9.08 8.56 5.81
N SER A 27 7.82 9.03 5.79
CA SER A 27 7.50 10.45 6.03
C SER A 27 7.46 10.85 7.51
N GLY A 28 7.69 9.92 8.43
CA GLY A 28 7.65 10.19 9.86
C GLY A 28 6.24 10.40 10.44
N ARG A 29 5.18 10.19 9.64
CA ARG A 29 3.77 10.27 10.08
C ARG A 29 3.32 9.06 10.88
N PHE A 30 4.23 8.15 11.16
CA PHE A 30 4.01 6.94 11.95
C PHE A 30 4.07 7.28 13.45
N THR A 31 3.01 7.01 14.18
CA THR A 31 2.89 7.35 15.60
C THR A 31 3.15 6.17 16.53
N SER A 32 2.46 5.06 16.32
CA SER A 32 2.54 3.88 17.18
C SER A 32 2.16 2.62 16.41
N TRP A 33 2.90 1.54 16.67
CA TRP A 33 2.66 0.21 16.08
C TRP A 33 1.28 -0.34 16.39
N SER A 34 0.92 -0.32 17.67
CA SER A 34 -0.34 -0.87 18.16
C SER A 34 -1.55 -0.14 17.57
N LEU A 35 -1.49 1.17 17.50
CA LEU A 35 -2.55 1.98 16.91
C LEU A 35 -2.69 1.75 15.40
N GLU A 36 -1.60 1.61 14.67
CA GLU A 36 -1.67 1.37 13.23
C GLU A 36 -2.23 -0.02 12.90
N ILE A 37 -1.80 -1.04 13.64
CA ILE A 37 -2.30 -2.41 13.48
C ILE A 37 -3.79 -2.46 13.85
N LEU A 38 -4.17 -1.85 14.98
CA LEU A 38 -5.56 -1.80 15.42
C LEU A 38 -6.47 -1.07 14.42
N ARG A 39 -6.05 0.11 13.95
CA ARG A 39 -6.79 0.87 12.93
C ARG A 39 -7.00 0.06 11.65
N ARG A 40 -5.97 -0.66 11.21
CA ARG A 40 -6.09 -1.53 10.03
C ARG A 40 -7.02 -2.70 10.27
N TYR A 41 -6.88 -3.35 11.41
CA TYR A 41 -7.77 -4.43 11.80
C TYR A 41 -9.23 -3.99 11.78
N LEU A 42 -9.56 -2.91 12.48
CA LEU A 42 -10.91 -2.36 12.52
C LEU A 42 -11.41 -1.91 11.14
N LYS A 43 -10.53 -1.30 10.32
CA LYS A 43 -10.88 -0.85 8.98
C LYS A 43 -11.24 -2.00 8.04
N LEU A 44 -10.71 -3.20 8.26
CA LEU A 44 -11.02 -4.40 7.49
C LEU A 44 -12.22 -5.14 8.10
N THR A 45 -12.28 -5.29 9.43
CA THR A 45 -13.32 -6.08 10.12
C THR A 45 -14.68 -5.37 10.16
N CYS A 46 -14.73 -4.04 10.33
CA CYS A 46 -16.02 -3.34 10.42
C CYS A 46 -16.86 -3.47 9.14
N PRO A 47 -16.34 -3.17 7.93
CA PRO A 47 -17.10 -3.37 6.70
C PRO A 47 -17.48 -4.84 6.48
N LEU A 48 -16.57 -5.75 6.81
CA LEU A 48 -16.81 -7.19 6.69
C LEU A 48 -17.95 -7.63 7.60
N THR A 49 -18.00 -7.12 8.84
CA THR A 49 -19.07 -7.41 9.80
C THR A 49 -20.43 -6.93 9.26
N VAL A 50 -20.49 -5.72 8.72
CA VAL A 50 -21.73 -5.20 8.11
C VAL A 50 -22.16 -6.08 6.96
N THR A 51 -21.24 -6.47 6.09
CA THR A 51 -21.52 -7.35 4.94
C THR A 51 -22.07 -8.70 5.39
N PHE A 52 -21.45 -9.33 6.40
CA PHE A 52 -21.92 -10.62 6.90
C PHE A 52 -23.26 -10.53 7.62
N LEU A 53 -23.50 -9.47 8.39
CA LEU A 53 -24.79 -9.25 9.05
C LEU A 53 -25.90 -9.03 8.02
N LEU A 54 -25.67 -8.24 6.98
CA LEU A 54 -26.63 -8.05 5.90
C LEU A 54 -26.89 -9.36 5.14
N ALA A 55 -25.83 -10.10 4.81
CA ALA A 55 -25.97 -11.42 4.18
C ALA A 55 -26.78 -12.38 5.06
N TYR A 56 -26.53 -12.39 6.37
CA TYR A 56 -27.29 -13.20 7.32
C TYR A 56 -28.78 -12.79 7.36
N LEU A 57 -29.08 -11.51 7.39
CA LEU A 57 -30.47 -11.01 7.37
C LEU A 57 -31.19 -11.40 6.07
N PHE A 58 -30.54 -11.23 4.91
CA PHE A 58 -31.09 -11.66 3.62
C PHE A 58 -31.31 -13.17 3.55
N TYR A 59 -30.38 -13.95 4.11
CA TYR A 59 -30.54 -15.40 4.18
C TYR A 59 -31.74 -15.79 5.04
N ARG A 60 -31.89 -15.18 6.23
CA ARG A 60 -33.05 -15.41 7.11
C ARG A 60 -34.37 -14.97 6.48
N GLY A 61 -34.35 -13.91 5.70
CA GLY A 61 -35.51 -13.42 4.94
C GLY A 61 -35.84 -14.24 3.68
N GLY A 62 -35.08 -15.32 3.39
CA GLY A 62 -35.31 -16.16 2.21
C GLY A 62 -34.98 -15.49 0.87
N LEU A 63 -34.27 -14.35 0.91
CA LEU A 63 -33.92 -13.53 -0.27
C LEU A 63 -32.66 -14.07 -0.98
N PHE A 64 -32.01 -15.09 -0.43
CA PHE A 64 -30.81 -15.70 -1.02
C PHE A 64 -31.18 -16.69 -2.13
N TYR A 65 -31.43 -16.16 -3.33
CA TYR A 65 -31.77 -16.97 -4.50
C TYR A 65 -30.57 -17.78 -5.03
N THR A 66 -29.36 -17.42 -4.68
CA THR A 66 -28.13 -18.10 -5.11
C THR A 66 -28.16 -19.60 -4.80
N VAL A 67 -28.62 -19.97 -3.61
CA VAL A 67 -28.75 -21.38 -3.18
C VAL A 67 -29.69 -22.19 -4.07
N ARG A 68 -30.73 -21.52 -4.62
CA ARG A 68 -31.74 -22.17 -5.50
C ARG A 68 -31.30 -22.21 -6.96
N VAL A 69 -30.52 -21.25 -7.41
CA VAL A 69 -30.14 -21.07 -8.81
C VAL A 69 -28.82 -21.74 -9.13
N ALA A 70 -27.86 -21.77 -8.20
CA ALA A 70 -26.55 -22.35 -8.40
C ALA A 70 -26.54 -23.80 -8.91
N PRO A 71 -27.37 -24.73 -8.37
CA PRO A 71 -27.44 -26.10 -8.89
C PRO A 71 -27.91 -26.17 -10.33
N ARG A 72 -28.80 -25.22 -10.75
CA ARG A 72 -29.32 -25.16 -12.12
C ARG A 72 -28.29 -24.63 -13.13
N LEU A 73 -27.39 -23.78 -12.70
CA LEU A 73 -26.31 -23.22 -13.52
C LEU A 73 -25.09 -24.13 -13.65
N LYS A 74 -25.07 -25.29 -12.93
CA LYS A 74 -23.92 -26.20 -12.87
C LYS A 74 -22.60 -25.48 -12.58
N ASN A 75 -22.65 -24.40 -11.81
CA ASN A 75 -21.50 -23.58 -11.47
C ASN A 75 -21.07 -23.91 -10.03
N GLU A 76 -20.02 -24.73 -9.90
CA GLU A 76 -19.47 -25.16 -8.61
C GLU A 76 -19.00 -23.97 -7.76
N TRP A 77 -18.46 -22.93 -8.38
CA TRP A 77 -18.03 -21.73 -7.66
C TRP A 77 -19.20 -21.02 -6.98
N LEU A 78 -20.33 -20.90 -7.66
CA LEU A 78 -21.52 -20.25 -7.11
C LEU A 78 -22.21 -21.12 -6.04
N SER A 79 -22.17 -22.45 -6.18
CA SER A 79 -22.78 -23.39 -5.24
C SER A 79 -22.04 -23.48 -3.91
N ASN A 80 -20.75 -23.15 -3.89
CA ASN A 80 -19.93 -23.20 -2.69
C ASN A 80 -20.11 -21.99 -1.77
N PHE A 81 -20.65 -20.87 -2.28
CA PHE A 81 -20.84 -19.66 -1.48
C PHE A 81 -22.29 -19.51 -1.01
N TYR A 82 -22.45 -19.16 0.26
CA TYR A 82 -23.75 -18.91 0.89
C TYR A 82 -24.72 -20.11 0.87
N SER A 83 -24.22 -21.32 0.63
CA SER A 83 -25.02 -22.54 0.71
C SER A 83 -25.57 -22.77 2.14
N TYR A 84 -24.82 -22.34 3.13
CA TYR A 84 -25.18 -22.33 4.54
C TYR A 84 -24.57 -21.13 5.23
N LEU A 85 -25.39 -20.29 5.87
CA LEU A 85 -24.91 -19.22 6.73
C LEU A 85 -25.05 -19.62 8.19
N PRO A 86 -23.96 -19.52 8.98
CA PRO A 86 -24.00 -19.85 10.40
C PRO A 86 -24.91 -18.87 11.15
N GLY A 87 -25.32 -19.25 12.38
CA GLY A 87 -26.04 -18.33 13.27
C GLY A 87 -25.25 -17.03 13.52
N GLY A 88 -25.94 -15.93 13.88
CA GLY A 88 -25.35 -14.59 13.95
C GLY A 88 -24.04 -14.47 14.74
N LEU A 89 -23.89 -15.20 15.86
CA LEU A 89 -22.64 -15.23 16.64
C LEU A 89 -21.49 -15.90 15.87
N LYS A 90 -21.77 -16.97 15.12
CA LYS A 90 -20.77 -17.63 14.27
C LYS A 90 -20.38 -16.73 13.10
N ALA A 91 -21.33 -15.98 12.53
CA ALA A 91 -21.05 -15.00 11.48
C ALA A 91 -20.14 -13.88 11.97
N LEU A 92 -20.35 -13.37 13.19
CA LEU A 92 -19.46 -12.40 13.83
C LEU A 92 -18.06 -12.96 14.04
N ARG A 93 -17.94 -14.15 14.62
CA ARG A 93 -16.64 -14.82 14.80
C ARG A 93 -15.92 -14.98 13.47
N TYR A 94 -16.64 -15.38 12.43
CA TYR A 94 -16.10 -15.53 11.09
C TYR A 94 -15.56 -14.21 10.56
N ALA A 95 -16.32 -13.11 10.66
CA ALA A 95 -15.91 -11.79 10.21
C ALA A 95 -14.68 -11.25 10.96
N TRP A 96 -14.58 -11.51 12.26
CA TRP A 96 -13.52 -10.94 13.10
C TRP A 96 -12.28 -11.82 13.17
N PHE A 97 -12.39 -13.12 13.09
CA PHE A 97 -11.27 -14.01 13.33
C PHE A 97 -10.95 -14.94 12.16
N ASP A 98 -11.90 -15.78 11.76
CA ASP A 98 -11.61 -16.87 10.83
C ASP A 98 -11.20 -16.35 9.44
N THR A 99 -11.80 -15.27 8.95
CA THR A 99 -11.45 -14.64 7.67
C THR A 99 -10.06 -14.01 7.69
N ILE A 100 -9.70 -13.31 8.77
CA ILE A 100 -8.46 -12.53 8.80
C ILE A 100 -7.24 -13.38 9.16
N PHE A 101 -7.41 -14.33 10.10
CA PHE A 101 -6.29 -15.12 10.60
C PHE A 101 -6.16 -16.50 9.97
N LYS A 102 -7.26 -17.09 9.48
CA LYS A 102 -7.26 -18.43 8.88
C LYS A 102 -7.41 -18.42 7.36
N ALA A 103 -7.55 -17.25 6.73
CA ALA A 103 -7.87 -17.12 5.31
C ALA A 103 -9.10 -17.91 4.87
N ASP A 104 -10.07 -18.09 5.80
CA ASP A 104 -11.26 -18.86 5.52
C ASP A 104 -12.17 -18.09 4.54
N SER A 105 -12.41 -18.67 3.38
CA SER A 105 -13.23 -18.11 2.30
C SER A 105 -14.54 -18.87 2.10
N THR A 106 -14.91 -19.74 3.03
CA THR A 106 -16.07 -20.65 2.89
C THR A 106 -17.37 -19.88 2.65
N TYR A 107 -17.60 -18.76 3.32
CA TYR A 107 -18.84 -17.99 3.19
C TYR A 107 -18.75 -16.87 2.17
N TYR A 108 -17.55 -16.32 1.91
CA TYR A 108 -17.36 -15.23 0.97
C TYR A 108 -16.05 -15.43 0.22
N GLY A 109 -16.12 -15.84 -1.03
CA GLY A 109 -14.97 -16.21 -1.85
C GLY A 109 -13.81 -15.21 -1.85
N PRO A 110 -14.04 -13.90 -2.04
CA PRO A 110 -12.97 -12.91 -2.04
C PRO A 110 -12.30 -12.67 -0.67
N SER A 111 -12.81 -13.22 0.43
CA SER A 111 -12.32 -12.94 1.80
C SER A 111 -10.89 -13.40 2.06
N TRP A 112 -10.38 -14.39 1.33
CA TRP A 112 -8.97 -14.82 1.42
C TRP A 112 -7.98 -13.66 1.21
N MET A 113 -8.34 -12.69 0.39
CA MET A 113 -7.54 -11.50 0.10
C MET A 113 -7.32 -10.63 1.36
N LEU A 114 -8.25 -10.62 2.31
CA LEU A 114 -8.17 -9.81 3.53
C LEU A 114 -7.05 -10.26 4.44
N THR A 115 -6.79 -11.57 4.53
CA THR A 115 -5.65 -12.12 5.26
C THR A 115 -4.33 -11.60 4.70
N TYR A 116 -4.16 -11.67 3.37
CA TYR A 116 -2.95 -11.14 2.72
C TYR A 116 -2.82 -9.64 2.91
N THR A 117 -3.92 -8.90 2.84
CA THR A 117 -3.92 -7.45 3.07
C THR A 117 -3.52 -7.11 4.49
N PHE A 118 -4.05 -7.82 5.49
CA PHE A 118 -3.75 -7.56 6.90
C PHE A 118 -2.32 -7.99 7.26
N MET A 119 -1.99 -9.27 7.06
CA MET A 119 -0.66 -9.80 7.39
C MET A 119 0.46 -9.13 6.59
N GLY A 120 0.24 -8.93 5.29
CA GLY A 120 1.20 -8.23 4.45
C GLY A 120 1.38 -6.76 4.83
N SER A 121 0.34 -6.11 5.35
CA SER A 121 0.48 -4.74 5.87
C SER A 121 1.32 -4.69 7.14
N ILE A 122 1.19 -5.67 8.04
CA ILE A 122 2.05 -5.79 9.22
C ILE A 122 3.49 -6.03 8.79
N LEU A 123 3.72 -6.97 7.86
CA LEU A 123 5.05 -7.25 7.31
C LEU A 123 5.68 -5.99 6.71
N THR A 124 4.94 -5.25 5.87
CA THR A 124 5.43 -4.02 5.25
C THR A 124 5.72 -2.94 6.29
N LEU A 125 4.88 -2.81 7.32
CA LEU A 125 5.05 -1.87 8.41
C LEU A 125 6.33 -2.17 9.20
N VAL A 126 6.53 -3.43 9.60
CA VAL A 126 7.73 -3.90 10.32
C VAL A 126 8.98 -3.63 9.48
N LEU A 127 8.97 -4.08 8.23
CA LEU A 127 10.10 -3.95 7.32
C LEU A 127 10.45 -2.48 7.05
N SER A 128 9.46 -1.64 6.74
CA SER A 128 9.68 -0.21 6.50
C SER A 128 10.23 0.50 7.72
N SER A 129 9.75 0.14 8.92
CA SER A 129 10.25 0.73 10.18
C SER A 129 11.66 0.29 10.50
N ALA A 130 11.97 -1.00 10.33
CA ALA A 130 13.33 -1.52 10.52
C ALA A 130 14.32 -0.87 9.53
N LEU A 131 13.88 -0.60 8.32
CA LEU A 131 14.70 0.02 7.29
C LEU A 131 14.77 1.55 7.37
N ARG A 132 14.01 2.19 8.26
CA ARG A 132 13.90 3.66 8.29
C ARG A 132 15.25 4.36 8.40
N GLU A 133 16.12 3.88 9.28
CA GLU A 133 17.43 4.50 9.58
C GLU A 133 18.58 3.95 8.73
N VAL A 134 18.32 2.92 7.95
CA VAL A 134 19.30 2.26 7.09
C VAL A 134 19.58 3.10 5.83
N GLY A 135 20.79 3.04 5.30
CA GLY A 135 21.18 3.73 4.07
C GLY A 135 20.41 3.24 2.83
N THR A 136 20.15 4.12 1.87
CA THR A 136 19.30 3.81 0.69
C THR A 136 19.77 2.57 -0.09
N ARG A 137 21.08 2.39 -0.28
CA ARG A 137 21.63 1.21 -0.97
C ARG A 137 21.33 -0.09 -0.22
N GLN A 138 21.52 -0.09 1.10
CA GLN A 138 21.24 -1.25 1.94
C GLN A 138 19.75 -1.57 1.99
N LYS A 139 18.87 -0.53 2.02
CA LYS A 139 17.41 -0.73 1.90
C LYS A 139 17.05 -1.52 0.65
N ILE A 140 17.59 -1.11 -0.50
CA ILE A 140 17.32 -1.75 -1.79
C ILE A 140 17.81 -3.21 -1.77
N LEU A 141 19.01 -3.46 -1.25
CA LEU A 141 19.56 -4.83 -1.15
C LEU A 141 18.72 -5.75 -0.26
N ILE A 142 18.31 -5.25 0.92
CA ILE A 142 17.47 -6.01 1.84
C ILE A 142 16.09 -6.29 1.21
N LEU A 143 15.47 -5.27 0.59
CA LEU A 143 14.19 -5.45 -0.10
C LEU A 143 14.30 -6.44 -1.27
N ALA A 144 15.38 -6.39 -2.03
CA ALA A 144 15.63 -7.34 -3.11
C ALA A 144 15.81 -8.77 -2.58
N GLY A 145 16.54 -8.95 -1.49
CA GLY A 145 16.71 -10.25 -0.84
C GLY A 145 15.39 -10.83 -0.33
N VAL A 146 14.58 -10.03 0.37
CA VAL A 146 13.25 -10.45 0.82
C VAL A 146 12.33 -10.73 -0.37
N ALA A 147 12.41 -9.94 -1.44
CA ALA A 147 11.66 -10.19 -2.67
C ALA A 147 12.01 -11.52 -3.30
N ALA A 148 13.30 -11.86 -3.39
CA ALA A 148 13.75 -13.15 -3.93
C ALA A 148 13.17 -14.34 -3.14
N VAL A 149 13.15 -14.26 -1.81
CA VAL A 149 12.55 -15.28 -0.96
C VAL A 149 11.04 -15.38 -1.22
N LEU A 150 10.33 -14.27 -1.28
CA LEU A 150 8.87 -14.25 -1.51
C LEU A 150 8.49 -14.76 -2.91
N ILE A 151 9.32 -14.51 -3.92
CA ILE A 151 9.16 -15.06 -5.26
C ILE A 151 9.32 -16.58 -5.21
N GLY A 152 10.35 -17.08 -4.54
CA GLY A 152 10.57 -18.52 -4.36
C GLY A 152 9.40 -19.22 -3.64
N MET A 153 8.71 -18.53 -2.74
CA MET A 153 7.53 -19.02 -2.06
C MET A 153 6.21 -18.82 -2.84
N ASN A 154 6.25 -18.25 -4.03
CA ASN A 154 5.07 -17.94 -4.86
C ASN A 154 4.00 -17.13 -4.10
N SER A 155 4.41 -16.18 -3.27
CA SER A 155 3.55 -15.50 -2.31
C SER A 155 3.06 -14.14 -2.83
N PHE A 156 1.78 -13.85 -2.64
CA PHE A 156 1.18 -12.53 -2.95
C PHE A 156 1.79 -11.36 -2.14
N TYR A 157 2.51 -11.65 -1.07
CA TYR A 157 3.22 -10.61 -0.30
C TYR A 157 4.27 -9.86 -1.11
N ILE A 158 4.76 -10.43 -2.20
CA ILE A 158 5.67 -9.75 -3.14
C ILE A 158 5.07 -8.43 -3.66
N CYS A 159 3.75 -8.38 -3.88
CA CYS A 159 3.09 -7.18 -4.39
C CYS A 159 3.19 -6.00 -3.40
N LEU A 160 3.02 -6.25 -2.08
CA LEU A 160 3.20 -5.22 -1.06
C LEU A 160 4.65 -4.74 -0.98
N LEU A 161 5.59 -5.67 -1.12
CA LEU A 161 7.02 -5.35 -1.11
C LEU A 161 7.43 -4.52 -2.33
N LEU A 162 6.90 -4.83 -3.51
CA LEU A 162 7.07 -4.01 -4.71
C LEU A 162 6.52 -2.60 -4.50
N GLY A 163 5.36 -2.47 -3.84
CA GLY A 163 4.82 -1.16 -3.44
C GLY A 163 5.78 -0.37 -2.54
N ASN A 164 6.42 -1.02 -1.57
CA ASN A 164 7.46 -0.41 -0.74
C ASN A 164 8.66 0.06 -1.58
N GLY A 165 9.14 -0.79 -2.50
CA GLY A 165 10.22 -0.44 -3.43
C GLY A 165 9.89 0.78 -4.31
N ILE A 166 8.68 0.83 -4.86
CA ILE A 166 8.20 1.98 -5.65
C ILE A 166 8.20 3.25 -4.80
N CYS A 167 7.74 3.19 -3.55
CA CYS A 167 7.79 4.33 -2.63
C CYS A 167 9.22 4.87 -2.44
N LEU A 168 10.19 3.98 -2.26
CA LEU A 168 11.60 4.37 -2.12
C LEU A 168 12.14 5.02 -3.40
N LEU A 169 11.80 4.47 -4.56
CA LEU A 169 12.20 5.05 -5.86
C LEU A 169 11.61 6.44 -6.04
N MET A 170 10.31 6.61 -5.78
CA MET A 170 9.66 7.94 -5.89
C MET A 170 10.33 8.97 -4.98
N ARG A 171 10.65 8.60 -3.74
CA ARG A 171 11.35 9.48 -2.80
C ARG A 171 12.78 9.80 -3.23
N ALA A 172 13.49 8.84 -3.82
CA ALA A 172 14.83 9.06 -4.36
C ALA A 172 14.80 10.04 -5.54
N VAL A 173 13.82 9.89 -6.43
CA VAL A 173 13.61 10.81 -7.57
C VAL A 173 13.24 12.20 -7.06
N GLU A 174 12.30 12.32 -6.14
CA GLU A 174 11.90 13.61 -5.56
C GLU A 174 13.07 14.33 -4.90
N LYS A 175 13.89 13.60 -4.14
CA LYS A 175 15.10 14.16 -3.53
C LYS A 175 16.09 14.66 -4.58
N SER A 176 16.31 13.89 -5.63
CA SER A 176 17.20 14.26 -6.74
C SER A 176 16.71 15.52 -7.49
N MET A 177 15.40 15.63 -7.70
CA MET A 177 14.79 16.81 -8.33
C MET A 177 14.96 18.05 -7.46
N LYS A 178 14.66 17.98 -6.17
CA LYS A 178 14.85 19.08 -5.22
C LYS A 178 16.33 19.53 -5.13
N GLU A 179 17.26 18.58 -5.18
CA GLU A 179 18.70 18.90 -5.21
C GLU A 179 19.10 19.61 -6.51
N ARG A 180 18.52 19.25 -7.65
CA ARG A 180 18.73 19.93 -8.93
C ARG A 180 18.18 21.36 -8.91
N GLU A 181 16.94 21.53 -8.48
CA GLU A 181 16.32 22.86 -8.34
C GLU A 181 17.12 23.75 -7.39
N ARG A 182 17.59 23.22 -6.27
CA ARG A 182 18.42 23.96 -5.32
C ARG A 182 19.74 24.41 -5.96
N LYS A 183 20.40 23.56 -6.74
CA LYS A 183 21.62 23.91 -7.45
C LYS A 183 21.38 24.99 -8.52
N GLU A 184 20.29 24.87 -9.26
CA GLU A 184 19.89 25.84 -10.27
C GLU A 184 19.59 27.22 -9.67
N ASN A 185 18.87 27.26 -8.54
CA ASN A 185 18.60 28.50 -7.82
C ASN A 185 19.89 29.14 -7.26
N LEU A 186 20.84 28.35 -6.75
CA LEU A 186 22.14 28.83 -6.28
C LEU A 186 22.98 29.39 -7.41
N LEU A 187 22.92 28.82 -8.61
CA LEU A 187 23.61 29.33 -9.80
C LEU A 187 23.00 30.66 -10.24
N LYS A 188 21.68 30.78 -10.29
CA LYS A 188 20.97 32.04 -10.60
C LYS A 188 21.28 33.15 -9.58
N ASP A 189 21.33 32.84 -8.30
CA ASP A 189 21.71 33.78 -7.24
C ASP A 189 23.22 34.20 -7.37
N GLY A 190 24.08 33.27 -7.75
CA GLY A 190 25.49 33.50 -8.02
C GLY A 190 25.69 34.45 -9.20
N GLU A 191 25.02 34.19 -10.32
CA GLU A 191 25.10 35.06 -11.52
C GLU A 191 24.57 36.46 -11.23
N GLY A 192 23.49 36.59 -10.44
CA GLY A 192 22.97 37.89 -10.03
C GLY A 192 23.96 38.70 -9.18
N LYS A 193 24.67 38.06 -8.24
CA LYS A 193 25.71 38.74 -7.42
C LYS A 193 26.93 39.14 -8.21
N TYR A 194 27.41 38.28 -9.09
CA TYR A 194 28.56 38.61 -9.95
C TYR A 194 28.23 39.68 -10.99
N GLY A 195 27.00 39.67 -11.50
CA GLY A 195 26.51 40.72 -12.42
C GLY A 195 26.49 42.10 -11.77
N ILE A 196 25.99 42.21 -10.53
CA ILE A 196 25.96 43.48 -9.78
C ILE A 196 27.38 43.95 -9.41
N PHE A 197 28.26 43.02 -8.98
CA PHE A 197 29.65 43.36 -8.66
C PHE A 197 30.46 43.76 -9.89
N GLY A 198 30.24 43.08 -11.02
CA GLY A 198 30.83 43.44 -12.31
C GLY A 198 30.36 44.80 -12.80
N ALA A 199 29.07 45.11 -12.70
CA ALA A 199 28.52 46.42 -13.05
C ALA A 199 29.07 47.54 -12.14
N ALA A 200 29.21 47.30 -10.84
CA ALA A 200 29.79 48.25 -9.89
C ALA A 200 31.28 48.54 -10.19
N LEU A 201 32.05 47.50 -10.49
CA LEU A 201 33.46 47.66 -10.90
C LEU A 201 33.59 48.40 -12.24
N TRP A 202 32.67 48.17 -13.17
CA TRP A 202 32.66 48.87 -14.46
C TRP A 202 32.34 50.36 -14.30
N ILE A 203 31.37 50.71 -13.49
CA ILE A 203 31.01 52.09 -13.13
C ILE A 203 32.18 52.77 -12.41
N PHE A 204 32.84 52.07 -11.49
CA PHE A 204 33.99 52.61 -10.77
C PHE A 204 35.18 52.84 -11.67
N SER A 205 35.45 51.98 -12.66
CA SER A 205 36.52 52.16 -13.63
C SER A 205 36.27 53.34 -14.55
N ILE A 206 35.02 53.57 -14.98
CA ILE A 206 34.68 54.78 -15.81
C ILE A 206 34.79 56.03 -14.98
N TRP A 207 34.45 56.02 -13.69
CA TRP A 207 34.63 57.23 -12.85
C TRP A 207 36.09 57.56 -12.56
N PHE A 208 36.94 56.51 -12.43
CA PHE A 208 38.39 56.71 -12.18
C PHE A 208 39.14 57.16 -13.39
N VAL A 209 38.75 56.81 -14.61
CA VAL A 209 39.40 57.23 -15.86
C VAL A 209 39.01 58.66 -16.23
N ARG A 210 37.97 59.24 -15.65
CA ARG A 210 37.48 60.60 -15.97
C ARG A 210 38.02 61.70 -15.03
N LYS A 211 38.92 61.33 -14.11
CA LYS A 211 39.68 62.30 -13.27
C LYS A 211 41.13 62.30 -13.69
#